data_d167fb867d638bac8b8b722f56ab9bd7
#
_entry.id   d167fb867d638bac8b8b722f56ab9bd7
#
_cell.length_a   1.000
_cell.length_b   1.000
_cell.length_c   1.000
_cell.angle_alpha   90.00
_cell.angle_beta   90.00
_cell.angle_gamma   90.00
#
_symmetry.space_group_name_H-M   'P 1'
#
loop_
_entity.id
_entity.type
_entity.pdbx_description
1 polymer ?
#
loop_
_entity_poly.entity_id
_entity_poly.type
_entity_poly.pdbx_seq_one_letter_code
_entity_poly.pdbx_strand_id
1 'polypeptide(L)'
;MNSIMLISDLDHSFDEIALQTKQKSHSYGRRLYTLTQGQKKYWLKFHVEQHNQVLEDSFNAELEFYRQNKISSSDFLVPYRVIDLSKLNFLNEMRQSGEGLFTLDTNDFFIKFSPENDLHEIRKQILLALNALEALHQSGWIHGDLKSEHFRRYLDTCRLIDFEQSQRVISPKKLLTATPHYMAPELFHGQPKSVQSDLYAFGIILYEWLCQSRLSAKTYHDWAILHCQQLQIKLPDSLQCFLPILDGLLKKKIDERFGSVTELRNAIRTINLL
;
A
#
# COMPACT_ATOMS: atom_id res chain seq x y z
N MET A 1 -8.99 -22.49 3.72
CA MET A 1 -8.41 -23.17 4.89
C MET A 1 -6.89 -23.38 4.84
N ASN A 2 -6.16 -22.90 3.80
CA ASN A 2 -4.73 -23.26 3.60
C ASN A 2 -3.69 -22.16 3.76
N SER A 3 -4.05 -20.93 4.10
CA SER A 3 -3.06 -19.84 4.14
C SER A 3 -2.42 -19.59 5.51
N ILE A 4 -3.04 -20.03 6.58
CA ILE A 4 -2.51 -19.87 7.95
C ILE A 4 -1.41 -20.88 8.25
N MET A 5 -1.47 -22.07 7.66
CA MET A 5 -0.46 -23.12 7.80
C MET A 5 0.93 -22.74 7.25
N LEU A 6 0.99 -21.81 6.32
CA LEU A 6 2.19 -21.50 5.54
C LEU A 6 3.28 -20.73 6.30
N ILE A 7 2.92 -20.09 7.40
CA ILE A 7 3.86 -19.33 8.24
C ILE A 7 4.05 -19.99 9.62
N SER A 8 3.17 -20.93 10.02
CA SER A 8 3.27 -21.66 11.29
C SER A 8 4.45 -22.64 11.32
N ASP A 9 4.83 -23.18 10.16
CA ASP A 9 5.83 -24.24 10.00
C ASP A 9 7.15 -23.71 9.43
N LEU A 10 7.48 -22.45 9.68
CA LEU A 10 8.82 -21.94 9.38
C LEU A 10 9.83 -22.72 10.21
N ASP A 11 10.28 -23.81 9.64
CA ASP A 11 11.54 -24.41 10.00
C ASP A 11 12.62 -23.35 9.75
N HIS A 12 13.47 -23.11 10.72
CA HIS A 12 14.39 -21.97 10.76
C HIS A 12 15.53 -22.05 9.72
N SER A 13 15.41 -22.93 8.73
CA SER A 13 16.35 -23.11 7.60
C SER A 13 15.78 -22.49 6.33
N PHE A 14 16.47 -21.49 5.82
CA PHE A 14 16.17 -20.88 4.52
C PHE A 14 17.26 -21.27 3.52
N ASP A 15 16.86 -21.56 2.28
CA ASP A 15 17.78 -21.92 1.20
C ASP A 15 18.60 -20.70 0.76
N GLU A 16 18.01 -19.51 0.82
CA GLU A 16 18.65 -18.25 0.45
C GLU A 16 18.15 -17.12 1.34
N ILE A 17 19.09 -16.27 1.76
CA ILE A 17 18.83 -15.06 2.54
C ILE A 17 19.56 -13.90 1.89
N ALA A 18 18.82 -12.87 1.47
CA ALA A 18 19.42 -11.72 0.80
C ALA A 18 18.94 -10.39 1.40
N LEU A 19 19.87 -9.51 1.76
CA LEU A 19 19.58 -8.16 2.22
C LEU A 19 19.18 -7.27 1.04
N GLN A 20 17.98 -6.71 1.09
CA GLN A 20 17.39 -5.85 0.05
C GLN A 20 17.42 -4.36 0.42
N THR A 21 17.76 -4.04 1.66
CA THR A 21 17.82 -2.64 2.12
C THR A 21 18.85 -1.86 1.32
N LYS A 22 18.43 -0.77 0.69
CA LYS A 22 19.33 0.15 -0.01
C LYS A 22 20.33 0.75 0.98
N GLN A 23 21.59 0.93 0.55
CA GLN A 23 22.68 1.43 1.41
C GLN A 23 22.32 2.74 2.15
N LYS A 24 21.61 3.65 1.51
CA LYS A 24 21.12 4.90 2.14
C LYS A 24 20.18 4.66 3.32
N SER A 25 19.43 3.57 3.31
CA SER A 25 18.47 3.24 4.37
C SER A 25 19.10 2.47 5.54
N HIS A 26 20.32 1.95 5.37
CA HIS A 26 21.04 1.27 6.44
C HIS A 26 21.32 2.19 7.62
N SER A 27 21.75 3.45 7.36
CA SER A 27 22.05 4.44 8.38
C SER A 27 20.84 4.85 9.23
N TYR A 28 19.63 4.58 8.72
CA TYR A 28 18.39 4.87 9.43
C TYR A 28 17.84 3.67 10.22
N GLY A 29 18.56 2.56 10.27
CA GLY A 29 18.18 1.38 11.05
C GLY A 29 17.24 0.39 10.33
N ARG A 30 16.63 0.73 9.21
CA ARG A 30 15.71 -0.17 8.48
C ARG A 30 16.49 -1.36 7.90
N ARG A 31 15.93 -2.57 8.07
CA ARG A 31 16.39 -3.81 7.45
C ARG A 31 15.26 -4.51 6.74
N LEU A 32 15.52 -4.89 5.51
CA LEU A 32 14.59 -5.62 4.67
C LEU A 32 15.34 -6.78 4.02
N TYR A 33 14.94 -7.99 4.34
CA TYR A 33 15.51 -9.22 3.79
C TYR A 33 14.48 -9.95 2.94
N THR A 34 14.95 -10.63 1.92
CA THR A 34 14.22 -11.72 1.28
C THR A 34 14.74 -13.04 1.75
N LEU A 35 13.84 -13.99 2.02
CA LEU A 35 14.14 -15.33 2.48
C LEU A 35 13.42 -16.34 1.57
N THR A 36 14.14 -17.32 1.06
CA THR A 36 13.57 -18.36 0.19
C THR A 36 13.58 -19.69 0.92
N GLN A 37 12.48 -20.43 0.83
CA GLN A 37 12.35 -21.78 1.35
C GLN A 37 11.55 -22.62 0.33
N GLY A 38 12.23 -23.52 -0.37
CA GLY A 38 11.66 -24.25 -1.50
C GLY A 38 11.18 -23.29 -2.60
N GLN A 39 9.92 -23.37 -2.95
CA GLN A 39 9.31 -22.48 -3.97
C GLN A 39 8.70 -21.21 -3.39
N LYS A 40 8.81 -20.99 -2.09
CA LYS A 40 8.21 -19.84 -1.41
C LYS A 40 9.26 -18.80 -1.10
N LYS A 41 8.91 -17.56 -1.32
CA LYS A 41 9.71 -16.40 -0.98
C LYS A 41 8.97 -15.54 0.03
N TYR A 42 9.71 -14.98 0.94
CA TYR A 42 9.21 -14.17 2.04
C TYR A 42 10.01 -12.88 2.16
N TRP A 43 9.39 -11.90 2.79
CA TRP A 43 10.04 -10.67 3.23
C TRP A 43 10.11 -10.63 4.74
N LEU A 44 11.26 -10.24 5.28
CA LEU A 44 11.44 -9.90 6.68
C LEU A 44 11.83 -8.43 6.78
N LYS A 45 10.98 -7.64 7.43
CA LYS A 45 11.19 -6.22 7.71
C LYS A 45 11.39 -6.03 9.20
N PHE A 46 12.45 -5.33 9.60
CA PHE A 46 12.64 -4.90 10.98
C PHE A 46 13.43 -3.59 11.05
N HIS A 47 13.47 -3.01 12.23
CA HIS A 47 14.23 -1.80 12.52
C HIS A 47 15.29 -2.12 13.59
N VAL A 48 16.51 -1.67 13.37
CA VAL A 48 17.60 -1.77 14.37
C VAL A 48 17.42 -0.64 15.36
N GLU A 49 17.34 -0.99 16.64
CA GLU A 49 17.11 -0.04 17.73
C GLU A 49 18.17 1.07 17.78
N GLN A 50 17.78 2.25 18.29
CA GLN A 50 18.65 3.41 18.58
C GLN A 50 19.30 4.07 17.35
N HIS A 51 18.83 3.78 16.12
CA HIS A 51 19.35 4.43 14.92
C HIS A 51 18.53 5.67 14.54
N ASN A 52 17.20 5.58 14.56
CA ASN A 52 16.29 6.67 14.24
C ASN A 52 14.94 6.45 14.91
N GLN A 53 14.70 7.17 16.00
CA GLN A 53 13.49 6.98 16.83
C GLN A 53 12.20 7.18 16.06
N VAL A 54 12.13 8.17 15.14
CA VAL A 54 10.91 8.45 14.38
C VAL A 54 10.54 7.27 13.45
N LEU A 55 11.54 6.64 12.82
CA LEU A 55 11.31 5.48 11.96
C LEU A 55 11.05 4.21 12.77
N GLU A 56 11.68 4.09 13.94
CA GLU A 56 11.42 3.01 14.89
C GLU A 56 10.00 3.07 15.42
N ASP A 57 9.53 4.24 15.85
CA ASP A 57 8.15 4.46 16.30
C ASP A 57 7.15 4.15 15.17
N SER A 58 7.48 4.53 13.95
CA SER A 58 6.66 4.25 12.76
C SER A 58 6.55 2.75 12.48
N PHE A 59 7.67 2.03 12.59
CA PHE A 59 7.69 0.58 12.44
C PHE A 59 6.94 -0.14 13.59
N ASN A 60 7.12 0.31 14.83
CA ASN A 60 6.40 -0.23 15.98
C ASN A 60 4.89 -0.01 15.84
N ALA A 61 4.47 1.14 15.30
CA ALA A 61 3.06 1.39 14.99
C ALA A 61 2.53 0.45 13.90
N GLU A 62 3.36 0.09 12.90
CA GLU A 62 3.02 -0.94 11.92
C GLU A 62 2.87 -2.32 12.55
N LEU A 63 3.78 -2.73 13.42
CA LEU A 63 3.64 -4.01 14.13
C LEU A 63 2.37 -4.07 14.96
N GLU A 64 2.02 -2.97 15.63
CA GLU A 64 0.79 -2.88 16.42
C GLU A 64 -0.45 -2.93 15.53
N PHE A 65 -0.43 -2.27 14.35
CA PHE A 65 -1.47 -2.41 13.35
C PHE A 65 -1.70 -3.88 12.97
N TYR A 66 -0.64 -4.63 12.68
CA TYR A 66 -0.73 -6.04 12.32
C TYR A 66 -1.25 -6.91 13.48
N ARG A 67 -0.90 -6.60 14.73
CA ARG A 67 -1.43 -7.32 15.90
C ARG A 67 -2.91 -7.10 16.10
N GLN A 68 -3.40 -5.88 15.87
CA GLN A 68 -4.82 -5.54 15.99
C GLN A 68 -5.66 -6.13 14.87
N ASN A 69 -5.07 -6.37 13.69
CA ASN A 69 -5.76 -6.92 12.52
C ASN A 69 -5.35 -8.38 12.32
N LYS A 70 -5.87 -9.29 13.15
CA LYS A 70 -5.56 -10.72 13.08
C LYS A 70 -5.97 -11.32 11.72
N ILE A 71 -5.15 -12.20 11.17
CA ILE A 71 -5.30 -12.85 9.84
C ILE A 71 -6.70 -13.44 9.60
N SER A 72 -7.37 -13.94 10.64
CA SER A 72 -8.69 -14.57 10.53
C SER A 72 -9.84 -13.59 10.27
N SER A 73 -9.61 -12.29 10.37
CA SER A 73 -10.64 -11.25 10.23
C SER A 73 -10.33 -10.18 9.18
N SER A 74 -9.15 -10.19 8.57
CA SER A 74 -8.74 -9.14 7.64
C SER A 74 -8.48 -9.65 6.23
N ASP A 75 -9.50 -9.49 5.38
CA ASP A 75 -9.43 -9.87 3.96
C ASP A 75 -8.58 -8.92 3.10
N PHE A 76 -7.90 -7.96 3.72
CA PHE A 76 -7.08 -6.97 3.02
C PHE A 76 -5.58 -7.10 3.25
N LEU A 77 -5.11 -8.04 4.10
CA LEU A 77 -3.68 -8.22 4.40
C LEU A 77 -3.09 -9.40 3.63
N VAL A 78 -1.85 -9.23 3.17
CA VAL A 78 -1.01 -10.35 2.74
C VAL A 78 -0.75 -11.26 3.96
N PRO A 79 -0.62 -12.59 3.81
CA PRO A 79 -0.24 -13.46 4.92
C PRO A 79 1.02 -12.96 5.61
N TYR A 80 0.96 -12.80 6.93
CA TYR A 80 2.04 -12.21 7.73
C TYR A 80 2.21 -12.88 9.09
N ARG A 81 3.32 -12.56 9.73
CA ARG A 81 3.61 -12.92 11.11
C ARG A 81 4.50 -11.85 11.75
N VAL A 82 4.20 -11.44 12.97
CA VAL A 82 5.15 -10.72 13.81
C VAL A 82 5.98 -11.78 14.53
N ILE A 83 7.29 -11.71 14.39
CA ILE A 83 8.22 -12.72 14.92
C ILE A 83 9.27 -12.08 15.82
N ASP A 84 9.71 -12.82 16.81
CA ASP A 84 10.89 -12.47 17.60
C ASP A 84 12.14 -12.80 16.78
N LEU A 85 12.98 -11.79 16.55
CA LEU A 85 14.20 -11.91 15.75
C LEU A 85 15.21 -12.88 16.36
N SER A 86 15.21 -13.08 17.69
CA SER A 86 16.07 -14.03 18.38
C SER A 86 15.83 -15.49 17.96
N LYS A 87 14.68 -15.77 17.34
CA LYS A 87 14.35 -17.10 16.79
C LYS A 87 14.97 -17.39 15.43
N LEU A 88 15.58 -16.39 14.80
CA LEU A 88 16.23 -16.53 13.49
C LEU A 88 17.75 -16.64 13.65
N ASN A 89 18.30 -17.84 13.44
CA ASN A 89 19.71 -18.13 13.68
C ASN A 89 20.67 -17.16 12.97
N PHE A 90 20.39 -16.80 11.72
CA PHE A 90 21.25 -15.89 10.95
C PHE A 90 21.27 -14.46 11.52
N LEU A 91 20.25 -14.04 12.28
CA LEU A 91 20.21 -12.75 12.96
C LEU A 91 20.88 -12.80 14.35
N ASN A 92 20.88 -13.97 14.98
CA ASN A 92 21.60 -14.16 16.25
C ASN A 92 23.10 -13.93 16.10
N GLU A 93 23.70 -14.38 15.00
CA GLU A 93 25.09 -14.11 14.66
C GLU A 93 25.38 -12.61 14.54
N MET A 94 24.42 -11.83 14.08
CA MET A 94 24.49 -10.38 13.97
C MET A 94 24.06 -9.65 15.26
N ARG A 95 23.74 -10.39 16.33
CA ARG A 95 23.24 -9.84 17.61
C ARG A 95 22.02 -8.93 17.46
N GLN A 96 21.13 -9.25 16.51
CA GLN A 96 19.89 -8.52 16.35
C GLN A 96 18.84 -9.03 17.34
N SER A 97 18.17 -8.11 18.02
CA SER A 97 17.07 -8.36 18.96
C SER A 97 15.83 -7.59 18.56
N GLY A 98 14.70 -7.85 19.23
CA GLY A 98 13.43 -7.20 18.98
C GLY A 98 12.51 -8.01 18.08
N GLU A 99 11.61 -7.34 17.44
CA GLU A 99 10.57 -7.97 16.61
C GLU A 99 10.69 -7.58 15.13
N GLY A 100 10.25 -8.49 14.27
CA GLY A 100 10.21 -8.28 12.84
C GLY A 100 8.86 -8.64 12.25
N LEU A 101 8.52 -7.98 11.15
CA LEU A 101 7.37 -8.32 10.32
C LEU A 101 7.82 -9.28 9.22
N PHE A 102 7.26 -10.46 9.23
CA PHE A 102 7.48 -11.50 8.25
C PHE A 102 6.24 -11.61 7.36
N THR A 103 6.40 -11.49 6.04
CA THR A 103 5.29 -11.52 5.09
C THR A 103 5.60 -12.44 3.91
N LEU A 104 4.55 -13.05 3.35
CA LEU A 104 4.68 -13.79 2.10
C LEU A 104 5.04 -12.82 0.96
N ASP A 105 6.00 -13.19 0.10
CA ASP A 105 6.21 -12.48 -1.17
C ASP A 105 5.06 -12.74 -2.13
N THR A 106 4.59 -11.68 -2.77
CA THR A 106 3.44 -11.73 -3.68
C THR A 106 3.68 -10.80 -4.85
N ASN A 107 3.06 -11.07 -5.98
CA ASN A 107 3.18 -10.24 -7.17
C ASN A 107 2.48 -8.88 -7.01
N ASP A 108 2.90 -7.90 -7.79
CA ASP A 108 2.21 -6.63 -7.91
C ASP A 108 0.79 -6.85 -8.43
N PHE A 109 -0.16 -6.09 -7.89
CA PHE A 109 -1.55 -6.19 -8.32
C PHE A 109 -1.79 -5.41 -9.61
N PHE A 110 -1.32 -4.18 -9.70
CA PHE A 110 -1.41 -3.32 -10.87
C PHE A 110 -0.25 -3.60 -11.83
N ILE A 111 -0.38 -4.66 -12.62
CA ILE A 111 0.57 -4.99 -13.69
C ILE A 111 0.19 -4.29 -14.99
N LYS A 112 1.14 -4.16 -15.91
CA LYS A 112 0.87 -3.68 -17.26
C LYS A 112 -0.18 -4.55 -17.94
N PHE A 113 -1.05 -3.93 -18.69
CA PHE A 113 -2.06 -4.60 -19.51
C PHE A 113 -1.98 -4.10 -20.97
N SER A 114 -2.50 -4.88 -21.90
CA SER A 114 -2.66 -4.43 -23.29
C SER A 114 -3.87 -3.49 -23.39
N PRO A 115 -3.80 -2.43 -24.22
CA PRO A 115 -4.97 -1.57 -24.52
C PRO A 115 -6.17 -2.32 -25.11
N GLU A 116 -5.92 -3.53 -25.64
CA GLU A 116 -6.95 -4.44 -26.16
C GLU A 116 -7.64 -5.26 -25.07
N ASN A 117 -7.25 -5.10 -23.81
CA ASN A 117 -7.87 -5.81 -22.70
C ASN A 117 -9.35 -5.43 -22.59
N ASP A 118 -10.14 -6.44 -22.29
CA ASP A 118 -11.55 -6.28 -21.99
C ASP A 118 -11.76 -5.26 -20.85
N LEU A 119 -12.57 -4.23 -21.11
CA LEU A 119 -12.96 -3.21 -20.13
C LEU A 119 -13.62 -3.82 -18.89
N HIS A 120 -14.28 -4.98 -19.03
CA HIS A 120 -14.84 -5.73 -17.91
C HIS A 120 -13.75 -6.26 -16.98
N GLU A 121 -12.62 -6.72 -17.52
CA GLU A 121 -11.50 -7.20 -16.67
C GLU A 121 -10.81 -6.02 -15.98
N ILE A 122 -10.64 -4.87 -16.65
CA ILE A 122 -10.14 -3.63 -16.04
C ILE A 122 -11.05 -3.22 -14.87
N ARG A 123 -12.38 -3.15 -15.09
CA ARG A 123 -13.36 -2.84 -14.05
C ARG A 123 -13.28 -3.83 -12.89
N LYS A 124 -13.16 -5.13 -13.17
CA LYS A 124 -13.04 -6.18 -12.16
C LYS A 124 -11.78 -5.98 -11.31
N GLN A 125 -10.64 -5.68 -11.91
CA GLN A 125 -9.41 -5.40 -11.17
C GLN A 125 -9.56 -4.17 -10.26
N ILE A 126 -10.16 -3.09 -10.75
CA ILE A 126 -10.45 -1.92 -9.91
C ILE A 126 -11.33 -2.31 -8.71
N LEU A 127 -12.39 -3.09 -8.94
CA LEU A 127 -13.29 -3.53 -7.86
C LEU A 127 -12.58 -4.44 -6.85
N LEU A 128 -11.66 -5.30 -7.27
CA LEU A 128 -10.85 -6.13 -6.36
C LEU A 128 -9.93 -5.27 -5.49
N ALA A 129 -9.27 -4.24 -6.06
CA ALA A 129 -8.45 -3.31 -5.27
C ALA A 129 -9.31 -2.53 -4.26
N LEU A 130 -10.51 -2.12 -4.66
CA LEU A 130 -11.46 -1.46 -3.76
C LEU A 130 -11.95 -2.36 -2.63
N ASN A 131 -12.06 -3.68 -2.84
CA ASN A 131 -12.42 -4.60 -1.75
C ASN A 131 -11.39 -4.53 -0.61
N ALA A 132 -10.10 -4.52 -0.94
CA ALA A 132 -9.04 -4.43 0.06
C ALA A 132 -9.05 -3.06 0.79
N LEU A 133 -9.22 -1.97 0.03
CA LEU A 133 -9.25 -0.62 0.60
C LEU A 133 -10.50 -0.39 1.47
N GLU A 134 -11.66 -0.90 1.05
CA GLU A 134 -12.90 -0.82 1.81
C GLU A 134 -12.80 -1.58 3.14
N ALA A 135 -12.26 -2.80 3.11
CA ALA A 135 -12.05 -3.60 4.32
C ALA A 135 -11.12 -2.90 5.31
N LEU A 136 -10.05 -2.25 4.83
CA LEU A 136 -9.18 -1.42 5.65
C LEU A 136 -9.96 -0.26 6.29
N HIS A 137 -10.70 0.54 5.49
CA HIS A 137 -11.45 1.69 6.00
C HIS A 137 -12.56 1.28 6.96
N GLN A 138 -13.27 0.15 6.69
CA GLN A 138 -14.29 -0.41 7.59
C GLN A 138 -13.71 -0.90 8.92
N SER A 139 -12.44 -1.33 8.95
CA SER A 139 -11.74 -1.64 10.20
C SER A 139 -11.33 -0.40 11.02
N GLY A 140 -11.66 0.80 10.53
CA GLY A 140 -11.41 2.09 11.18
C GLY A 140 -9.99 2.62 10.95
N TRP A 141 -9.30 2.14 9.91
CA TRP A 141 -7.96 2.59 9.58
C TRP A 141 -7.89 3.33 8.23
N ILE A 142 -6.95 4.23 8.13
CA ILE A 142 -6.50 4.91 6.91
C ILE A 142 -5.10 4.39 6.62
N HIS A 143 -4.78 4.09 5.35
CA HIS A 143 -3.43 3.66 4.96
C HIS A 143 -2.42 4.79 5.08
N GLY A 144 -2.77 5.94 4.52
CA GLY A 144 -2.03 7.20 4.66
C GLY A 144 -0.75 7.33 3.83
N ASP A 145 -0.33 6.30 3.08
CA ASP A 145 0.78 6.35 2.11
C ASP A 145 0.59 5.29 1.01
N LEU A 146 -0.61 5.27 0.38
CA LEU A 146 -0.90 4.35 -0.72
C LEU A 146 0.01 4.59 -1.90
N LYS A 147 0.53 3.49 -2.48
CA LYS A 147 1.32 3.44 -3.70
C LYS A 147 0.90 2.22 -4.53
N SER A 148 1.21 2.23 -5.81
CA SER A 148 0.91 1.09 -6.69
C SER A 148 1.50 -0.22 -6.16
N GLU A 149 2.75 -0.20 -5.69
CA GLU A 149 3.48 -1.34 -5.13
C GLU A 149 2.92 -1.88 -3.80
N HIS A 150 2.04 -1.13 -3.12
CA HIS A 150 1.38 -1.58 -1.90
C HIS A 150 0.15 -2.44 -2.16
N PHE A 151 -0.34 -2.48 -3.39
CA PHE A 151 -1.39 -3.38 -3.82
C PHE A 151 -0.77 -4.67 -4.33
N ARG A 152 -1.06 -5.79 -3.65
CA ARG A 152 -0.44 -7.08 -3.91
C ARG A 152 -1.47 -8.10 -4.35
N ARG A 153 -1.11 -8.95 -5.30
CA ARG A 153 -1.96 -10.07 -5.74
C ARG A 153 -1.72 -11.27 -4.85
N TYR A 154 -2.75 -11.71 -4.16
CA TYR A 154 -2.72 -12.93 -3.38
C TYR A 154 -3.92 -13.80 -3.75
N LEU A 155 -3.64 -14.97 -4.33
CA LEU A 155 -4.66 -15.77 -5.01
C LEU A 155 -5.43 -14.89 -6.02
N ASP A 156 -6.75 -14.96 -6.02
CA ASP A 156 -7.62 -14.15 -6.90
C ASP A 156 -8.08 -12.83 -6.25
N THR A 157 -7.36 -12.36 -5.24
CA THR A 157 -7.72 -11.15 -4.47
C THR A 157 -6.61 -10.10 -4.52
N CYS A 158 -6.99 -8.86 -4.20
CA CYS A 158 -6.05 -7.79 -3.89
C CYS A 158 -5.82 -7.72 -2.38
N ARG A 159 -4.57 -7.48 -1.98
CA ARG A 159 -4.15 -7.30 -0.58
C ARG A 159 -3.27 -6.06 -0.46
N LEU A 160 -3.12 -5.54 0.75
CA LEU A 160 -2.33 -4.36 1.04
C LEU A 160 -1.13 -4.70 1.93
N ILE A 161 -0.07 -3.90 1.80
CA ILE A 161 1.16 -3.97 2.62
C ILE A 161 1.62 -2.56 2.99
N ASP A 162 2.61 -2.47 3.89
CA ASP A 162 3.32 -1.25 4.32
C ASP A 162 2.44 -0.23 5.06
N PHE A 163 2.10 -0.57 6.30
CA PHE A 163 1.22 0.22 7.15
C PHE A 163 1.97 1.15 8.12
N GLU A 164 3.25 1.48 7.87
CA GLU A 164 4.04 2.39 8.71
C GLU A 164 3.39 3.77 8.88
N GLN A 165 2.62 4.21 7.89
CA GLN A 165 1.96 5.51 7.88
C GLN A 165 0.46 5.45 8.19
N SER A 166 -0.03 4.26 8.55
CA SER A 166 -1.44 4.05 8.85
C SER A 166 -1.83 4.71 10.17
N GLN A 167 -3.09 5.10 10.26
CA GLN A 167 -3.65 5.72 11.45
C GLN A 167 -5.14 5.40 11.59
N ARG A 168 -5.66 5.53 12.81
CA ARG A 168 -7.09 5.45 13.05
C ARG A 168 -7.84 6.64 12.46
N VAL A 169 -8.99 6.39 11.84
CA VAL A 169 -9.89 7.43 11.32
C VAL A 169 -10.28 8.44 12.41
N ILE A 170 -10.55 7.93 13.61
CA ILE A 170 -11.03 8.73 14.76
C ILE A 170 -9.92 9.47 15.51
N SER A 171 -8.65 9.21 15.21
CA SER A 171 -7.50 9.80 15.90
C SER A 171 -6.37 10.14 14.93
N PRO A 172 -6.57 11.13 14.07
CA PRO A 172 -5.59 11.47 13.04
C PRO A 172 -4.31 12.02 13.69
N LYS A 173 -3.17 11.47 13.25
CA LYS A 173 -1.86 11.98 13.65
C LYS A 173 -1.56 13.29 12.92
N LYS A 174 -0.91 14.23 13.62
CA LYS A 174 -0.49 15.50 13.01
C LYS A 174 0.76 15.40 12.13
N LEU A 175 1.52 14.31 12.24
CA LEU A 175 2.75 14.16 11.47
C LEU A 175 2.42 13.74 10.02
N LEU A 176 2.73 14.64 9.09
CA LEU A 176 2.48 14.44 7.67
C LEU A 176 3.71 13.86 7.00
N THR A 177 3.80 12.55 7.00
CA THR A 177 4.74 11.82 6.16
C THR A 177 3.93 11.06 5.10
N ALA A 178 4.01 11.49 3.86
CA ALA A 178 3.40 10.83 2.71
C ALA A 178 4.32 10.99 1.51
N THR A 179 4.20 10.10 0.56
CA THR A 179 4.96 10.17 -0.70
C THR A 179 4.37 11.26 -1.60
N PRO A 180 5.12 12.33 -1.92
CA PRO A 180 4.59 13.48 -2.66
C PRO A 180 3.91 13.12 -3.99
N HIS A 181 4.36 12.06 -4.64
CA HIS A 181 3.83 11.54 -5.90
C HIS A 181 2.32 11.16 -5.81
N TYR A 182 1.85 10.69 -4.67
CA TYR A 182 0.46 10.23 -4.46
C TYR A 182 -0.32 11.13 -3.49
N MET A 183 0.31 12.20 -3.05
CA MET A 183 -0.18 13.04 -1.97
C MET A 183 -1.36 13.89 -2.42
N ALA A 184 -2.46 13.84 -1.68
CA ALA A 184 -3.64 14.63 -1.96
C ALA A 184 -3.39 16.14 -1.71
N PRO A 185 -4.05 17.06 -2.45
CA PRO A 185 -3.84 18.50 -2.34
C PRO A 185 -3.91 19.06 -0.92
N GLU A 186 -4.87 18.62 -0.11
CA GLU A 186 -5.04 19.07 1.28
C GLU A 186 -3.85 18.71 2.17
N LEU A 187 -3.13 17.65 1.87
CA LEU A 187 -1.96 17.24 2.65
C LEU A 187 -0.78 18.19 2.42
N PHE A 188 -0.64 18.77 1.21
CA PHE A 188 0.35 19.84 0.96
C PHE A 188 0.06 21.11 1.76
N HIS A 189 -1.18 21.30 2.23
CA HIS A 189 -1.61 22.38 3.09
C HIS A 189 -1.60 22.02 4.58
N GLY A 190 -1.00 20.88 4.96
CA GLY A 190 -0.87 20.47 6.35
C GLY A 190 -2.16 19.92 6.98
N GLN A 191 -3.17 19.60 6.17
CA GLN A 191 -4.39 18.96 6.67
C GLN A 191 -4.13 17.51 7.06
N PRO A 192 -4.89 16.93 8.02
CA PRO A 192 -4.73 15.54 8.40
C PRO A 192 -5.12 14.58 7.27
N LYS A 193 -4.53 13.39 7.29
CA LYS A 193 -4.93 12.30 6.41
C LYS A 193 -6.37 11.86 6.68
N SER A 194 -7.06 11.44 5.64
CA SER A 194 -8.46 11.03 5.68
C SER A 194 -8.71 9.85 4.73
N VAL A 195 -9.89 9.26 4.78
CA VAL A 195 -10.37 8.31 3.78
C VAL A 195 -10.29 8.92 2.38
N GLN A 196 -10.66 10.20 2.23
CA GLN A 196 -10.61 10.89 0.96
C GLN A 196 -9.17 11.14 0.46
N SER A 197 -8.18 11.26 1.35
CA SER A 197 -6.77 11.34 0.93
C SER A 197 -6.26 9.99 0.41
N ASP A 198 -6.69 8.85 0.97
CA ASP A 198 -6.42 7.51 0.42
C ASP A 198 -7.11 7.33 -0.94
N LEU A 199 -8.36 7.79 -1.09
CA LEU A 199 -9.09 7.75 -2.35
C LEU A 199 -8.41 8.59 -3.44
N TYR A 200 -7.86 9.76 -3.09
CA TYR A 200 -7.07 10.55 -4.03
C TYR A 200 -5.80 9.80 -4.48
N ALA A 201 -5.04 9.24 -3.54
CA ALA A 201 -3.85 8.45 -3.85
C ALA A 201 -4.20 7.24 -4.75
N PHE A 202 -5.32 6.57 -4.46
CA PHE A 202 -5.84 5.50 -5.32
C PHE A 202 -6.21 6.02 -6.72
N GLY A 203 -6.76 7.23 -6.83
CA GLY A 203 -7.04 7.89 -8.10
C GLY A 203 -5.78 8.12 -8.95
N ILE A 204 -4.67 8.55 -8.33
CA ILE A 204 -3.37 8.69 -9.02
C ILE A 204 -2.87 7.32 -9.49
N ILE A 205 -2.95 6.29 -8.65
CA ILE A 205 -2.55 4.93 -9.02
C ILE A 205 -3.36 4.43 -10.23
N LEU A 206 -4.68 4.60 -10.20
CA LEU A 206 -5.55 4.22 -11.31
C LEU A 206 -5.23 5.00 -12.59
N TYR A 207 -5.03 6.31 -12.48
CA TYR A 207 -4.70 7.16 -13.63
C TYR A 207 -3.42 6.70 -14.31
N GLU A 208 -2.35 6.48 -13.54
CA GLU A 208 -1.07 5.98 -14.04
C GLU A 208 -1.19 4.58 -14.65
N TRP A 209 -1.95 3.71 -13.98
CA TRP A 209 -2.16 2.34 -14.46
C TRP A 209 -2.98 2.32 -15.75
N LEU A 210 -4.06 3.09 -15.87
CA LEU A 210 -4.87 3.18 -17.08
C LEU A 210 -4.08 3.82 -18.24
N CYS A 211 -3.29 4.85 -17.97
CA CYS A 211 -2.45 5.51 -18.99
C CYS A 211 -1.17 4.75 -19.31
N GLN A 212 -0.82 3.68 -18.55
CA GLN A 212 0.47 2.98 -18.63
C GLN A 212 1.68 3.95 -18.60
N SER A 213 1.51 5.08 -17.94
CA SER A 213 2.47 6.17 -17.86
C SER A 213 2.48 6.77 -16.47
N ARG A 214 3.67 7.04 -15.97
CA ARG A 214 3.85 7.56 -14.62
C ARG A 214 4.00 9.08 -14.62
N LEU A 215 3.32 9.75 -13.68
CA LEU A 215 3.53 11.16 -13.40
C LEU A 215 4.98 11.39 -12.93
N SER A 216 5.52 12.56 -13.21
CA SER A 216 6.86 12.92 -12.76
C SER A 216 6.95 14.39 -12.35
N ALA A 217 7.66 14.65 -11.27
CA ALA A 217 8.04 15.97 -10.84
C ALA A 217 9.42 15.90 -10.17
N LYS A 218 10.17 16.99 -10.16
CA LYS A 218 11.55 17.00 -9.68
C LYS A 218 11.68 17.26 -8.20
N THR A 219 10.82 18.12 -7.66
CA THR A 219 10.88 18.57 -6.27
C THR A 219 9.55 18.38 -5.56
N TYR A 220 9.56 18.48 -4.24
CA TYR A 220 8.33 18.51 -3.44
C TYR A 220 7.38 19.64 -3.86
N HIS A 221 7.94 20.80 -4.19
CA HIS A 221 7.18 21.96 -4.65
C HIS A 221 6.52 21.70 -6.01
N ASP A 222 7.22 21.06 -6.96
CA ASP A 222 6.65 20.72 -8.25
C ASP A 222 5.49 19.71 -8.10
N TRP A 223 5.59 18.75 -7.17
CA TRP A 223 4.50 17.86 -6.83
C TRP A 223 3.30 18.63 -6.26
N ALA A 224 3.54 19.60 -5.36
CA ALA A 224 2.47 20.43 -4.83
C ALA A 224 1.76 21.24 -5.93
N ILE A 225 2.51 21.85 -6.84
CA ILE A 225 1.94 22.56 -8.01
C ILE A 225 1.14 21.61 -8.89
N LEU A 226 1.69 20.44 -9.19
CA LEU A 226 1.01 19.45 -10.01
C LEU A 226 -0.34 19.06 -9.40
N HIS A 227 -0.36 18.60 -8.16
CA HIS A 227 -1.57 18.10 -7.51
C HIS A 227 -2.58 19.20 -7.17
N CYS A 228 -2.11 20.35 -6.69
CA CYS A 228 -3.02 21.42 -6.29
C CYS A 228 -3.56 22.25 -7.48
N GLN A 229 -2.83 22.31 -8.60
CA GLN A 229 -3.17 23.26 -9.68
C GLN A 229 -3.23 22.64 -11.07
N GLN A 230 -2.19 21.88 -11.48
CA GLN A 230 -1.92 21.57 -12.90
C GLN A 230 -2.43 20.21 -13.36
N LEU A 231 -2.72 19.27 -12.45
CA LEU A 231 -3.14 17.93 -12.83
C LEU A 231 -4.39 17.99 -13.72
N GLN A 232 -4.26 17.50 -14.93
CA GLN A 232 -5.33 17.33 -15.91
C GLN A 232 -5.39 15.86 -16.30
N ILE A 233 -6.57 15.29 -16.23
CA ILE A 233 -6.80 13.89 -16.54
C ILE A 233 -7.02 13.75 -18.04
N LYS A 234 -6.20 12.94 -18.69
CA LYS A 234 -6.34 12.61 -20.11
C LYS A 234 -6.19 11.10 -20.26
N LEU A 235 -7.25 10.43 -20.67
CA LEU A 235 -7.26 9.01 -20.93
C LEU A 235 -7.22 8.73 -22.44
N PRO A 236 -6.68 7.57 -22.85
CA PRO A 236 -6.87 7.03 -24.20
C PRO A 236 -8.36 6.91 -24.54
N ASP A 237 -8.74 7.04 -25.81
CA ASP A 237 -10.12 7.00 -26.26
C ASP A 237 -10.84 5.72 -25.83
N SER A 238 -10.17 4.58 -25.87
CA SER A 238 -10.69 3.29 -25.44
C SER A 238 -11.02 3.20 -23.94
N LEU A 239 -10.51 4.13 -23.11
CA LEU A 239 -10.66 4.12 -21.65
C LEU A 239 -11.49 5.31 -21.12
N GLN A 240 -12.10 6.10 -22.01
CA GLN A 240 -12.89 7.29 -21.65
C GLN A 240 -14.06 6.98 -20.71
N CYS A 241 -14.58 5.75 -20.72
CA CYS A 241 -15.63 5.31 -19.80
C CYS A 241 -15.22 5.41 -18.31
N PHE A 242 -13.90 5.39 -17.99
CA PHE A 242 -13.38 5.55 -16.63
C PHE A 242 -13.13 7.01 -16.23
N LEU A 243 -13.25 7.98 -17.17
CA LEU A 243 -12.99 9.39 -16.87
C LEU A 243 -13.84 9.94 -15.71
N PRO A 244 -15.16 9.66 -15.61
CA PRO A 244 -15.97 10.18 -14.49
C PRO A 244 -15.49 9.69 -13.12
N ILE A 245 -14.91 8.48 -13.06
CA ILE A 245 -14.36 7.92 -11.84
C ILE A 245 -13.08 8.65 -11.42
N LEU A 246 -12.18 8.87 -12.37
CA LEU A 246 -10.95 9.63 -12.10
C LEU A 246 -11.25 11.08 -11.74
N ASP A 247 -12.19 11.71 -12.43
CA ASP A 247 -12.65 13.06 -12.11
C ASP A 247 -13.18 13.16 -10.68
N GLY A 248 -13.96 12.18 -10.22
CA GLY A 248 -14.48 12.15 -8.85
C GLY A 248 -13.39 11.87 -7.80
N LEU A 249 -12.41 11.02 -8.11
CA LEU A 249 -11.30 10.70 -7.20
C LEU A 249 -10.29 11.83 -7.08
N LEU A 250 -10.02 12.55 -8.18
CA LEU A 250 -8.92 13.53 -8.28
C LEU A 250 -9.39 14.98 -8.14
N LYS A 251 -10.59 15.21 -7.61
CA LYS A 251 -11.04 16.54 -7.21
C LYS A 251 -10.04 17.18 -6.25
N LYS A 252 -9.75 18.46 -6.47
CA LYS A 252 -8.78 19.19 -5.63
C LYS A 252 -9.34 19.46 -4.24
N LYS A 253 -10.62 19.74 -4.13
CA LYS A 253 -11.32 19.94 -2.86
C LYS A 253 -11.82 18.60 -2.32
N ILE A 254 -11.57 18.37 -1.04
CA ILE A 254 -11.86 17.11 -0.36
C ILE A 254 -13.36 16.79 -0.32
N ASP A 255 -14.20 17.82 -0.16
CA ASP A 255 -15.66 17.73 -0.09
C ASP A 255 -16.34 17.47 -1.45
N GLU A 256 -15.60 17.65 -2.54
CA GLU A 256 -16.07 17.33 -3.90
C GLU A 256 -15.72 15.90 -4.33
N ARG A 257 -14.86 15.18 -3.55
CA ARG A 257 -14.46 13.79 -3.83
C ARG A 257 -15.49 12.80 -3.31
N PHE A 258 -15.39 11.55 -3.81
CA PHE A 258 -16.08 10.43 -3.17
C PHE A 258 -15.78 10.40 -1.66
N GLY A 259 -16.83 10.31 -0.87
CA GLY A 259 -16.72 10.29 0.59
C GLY A 259 -16.32 8.92 1.16
N SER A 260 -16.48 7.85 0.36
CA SER A 260 -16.19 6.48 0.77
C SER A 260 -15.89 5.56 -0.41
N VAL A 261 -15.28 4.41 -0.12
CA VAL A 261 -15.08 3.34 -1.12
C VAL A 261 -16.43 2.79 -1.61
N THR A 262 -17.44 2.73 -0.75
CA THR A 262 -18.79 2.27 -1.12
C THR A 262 -19.41 3.17 -2.19
N GLU A 263 -19.31 4.49 -2.04
CA GLU A 263 -19.78 5.45 -3.03
C GLU A 263 -19.06 5.28 -4.37
N LEU A 264 -17.72 5.24 -4.34
CA LEU A 264 -16.90 4.99 -5.51
C LEU A 264 -17.25 3.67 -6.21
N ARG A 265 -17.45 2.60 -5.46
CA ARG A 265 -17.84 1.28 -5.98
C ARG A 265 -19.18 1.34 -6.73
N ASN A 266 -20.15 2.05 -6.18
CA ASN A 266 -21.46 2.23 -6.83
C ASN A 266 -21.30 2.98 -8.15
N ALA A 267 -20.49 4.05 -8.19
CA ALA A 267 -20.20 4.78 -9.42
C ALA A 267 -19.53 3.88 -10.49
N ILE A 268 -18.57 3.03 -10.09
CA ILE A 268 -17.89 2.11 -11.03
C ILE A 268 -18.85 1.06 -11.60
N ARG A 269 -19.81 0.58 -10.82
CA ARG A 269 -20.81 -0.40 -11.30
C ARG A 269 -21.75 0.17 -12.35
N THR A 270 -21.98 1.48 -12.34
CA THR A 270 -22.85 2.17 -13.30
C THR A 270 -22.15 2.59 -14.60
N ILE A 271 -20.83 2.40 -14.71
CA ILE A 271 -20.10 2.69 -15.95
C ILE A 271 -20.63 1.82 -17.08
N ASN A 272 -21.01 2.46 -18.17
CA ASN A 272 -21.32 1.77 -19.42
C ASN A 272 -19.99 1.36 -20.11
N LEU A 273 -19.84 0.07 -20.37
CA LEU A 273 -18.65 -0.53 -21.01
C LEU A 273 -18.96 -0.98 -22.44
N LEU A 274 -19.78 -0.21 -23.15
CA LEU A 274 -20.10 -0.45 -24.56
C LEU A 274 -18.94 -0.06 -25.49
#